data_c6472571b6441cdffb610f79a51a8934
#
_entry.id   c6472571b6441cdffb610f79a51a8934
#
_cell.length_a   1.000
_cell.length_b   1.000
_cell.length_c   1.000
_cell.angle_alpha   90.00
_cell.angle_beta   90.00
_cell.angle_gamma   90.00
#
_symmetry.space_group_name_H-M   'P 1'
#
loop_
_entity.id
_entity.type
_entity.pdbx_description
1 polymer ?
#
loop_
_entity_poly.entity_id
_entity_poly.type
_entity_poly.pdbx_seq_one_letter_code
_entity_poly.pdbx_strand_id
1 'polypeptide(L)'
;IIVGFTSGIALTIFTTQIKDLFGMQIADVPADFVSKWVVYFQHFDTIKIWPLLIGICSILIIVYTPKISKKLPGSLVAIIVMTIVALLLKHFAGVTTIETIGDRFTINPNMPTPEVPKITWEVFTKLMSPALVIAMLGAIESLLSAAVADGVIGDKHDSNQELVGQGIANIVCSLFGGIPATGAIARTMTNINNGGRTPVAGIIHALVLLLIYFFLMPLAKYIPMSCLAGILVVVSYNMSEWRSFKAILKNPKS
;
A
#
# COMPACT_ATOMS: atom_id res chain seq x y z
N ILE A 1 4.48 21.88 -0.72
CA ILE A 1 3.48 21.14 -1.51
C ILE A 1 3.69 19.65 -1.31
N ILE A 2 4.88 19.08 -1.49
CA ILE A 2 5.18 17.64 -1.38
C ILE A 2 4.81 17.09 -0.01
N VAL A 3 5.31 17.69 1.08
CA VAL A 3 5.01 17.26 2.45
C VAL A 3 3.51 17.31 2.74
N GLY A 4 2.79 18.32 2.23
CA GLY A 4 1.34 18.39 2.37
C GLY A 4 0.61 17.27 1.63
N PHE A 5 1.07 16.93 0.42
CA PHE A 5 0.53 15.86 -0.39
C PHE A 5 0.76 14.48 0.26
N THR A 6 1.99 14.17 0.66
CA THR A 6 2.31 12.90 1.32
C THR A 6 1.61 12.74 2.67
N SER A 7 1.49 13.81 3.45
CA SER A 7 0.74 13.81 4.71
C SER A 7 -0.77 13.60 4.49
N GLY A 8 -1.34 14.18 3.44
CA GLY A 8 -2.74 13.96 3.06
C GLY A 8 -3.01 12.51 2.67
N ILE A 9 -2.15 11.92 1.86
CA ILE A 9 -2.22 10.49 1.51
C ILE A 9 -2.09 9.62 2.75
N ALA A 10 -1.12 9.90 3.61
CA ALA A 10 -0.90 9.16 4.85
C ALA A 10 -2.15 9.16 5.75
N LEU A 11 -2.79 10.32 5.91
CA LEU A 11 -4.03 10.44 6.68
C LEU A 11 -5.18 9.64 6.05
N THR A 12 -5.29 9.66 4.73
CA THR A 12 -6.30 8.89 3.99
C THR A 12 -6.08 7.40 4.18
N ILE A 13 -4.84 6.92 4.02
CA ILE A 13 -4.48 5.51 4.24
C ILE A 13 -4.84 5.11 5.68
N PHE A 14 -4.39 5.88 6.68
CA PHE A 14 -4.70 5.61 8.08
C PHE A 14 -6.20 5.47 8.31
N THR A 15 -6.99 6.42 7.81
CA THR A 15 -8.44 6.43 7.97
C THR A 15 -9.10 5.19 7.37
N THR A 16 -8.64 4.73 6.20
CA THR A 16 -9.20 3.53 5.55
C THR A 16 -8.91 2.23 6.30
N GLN A 17 -7.87 2.20 7.14
CA GLN A 17 -7.49 1.00 7.88
C GLN A 17 -8.26 0.80 9.19
N ILE A 18 -8.96 1.81 9.67
CA ILE A 18 -9.68 1.76 10.97
C ILE A 18 -10.67 0.62 11.02
N LYS A 19 -11.49 0.44 9.98
CA LYS A 19 -12.46 -0.66 9.90
C LYS A 19 -11.80 -2.03 10.15
N ASP A 20 -10.73 -2.31 9.43
CA ASP A 20 -10.08 -3.62 9.46
C ASP A 20 -9.20 -3.82 10.70
N LEU A 21 -8.59 -2.74 11.21
CA LEU A 21 -7.79 -2.77 12.44
C LEU A 21 -8.66 -3.12 13.66
N PHE A 22 -9.85 -2.53 13.75
CA PHE A 22 -10.79 -2.75 14.84
C PHE A 22 -11.76 -3.91 14.57
N GLY A 23 -11.73 -4.50 13.37
CA GLY A 23 -12.64 -5.59 12.99
C GLY A 23 -14.11 -5.18 12.98
N MET A 24 -14.39 -3.91 12.63
CA MET A 24 -15.75 -3.36 12.61
C MET A 24 -16.59 -3.99 11.49
N GLN A 25 -17.84 -4.29 11.78
CA GLN A 25 -18.80 -4.80 10.80
C GLN A 25 -19.54 -3.65 10.14
N ILE A 26 -19.00 -3.17 9.04
CA ILE A 26 -19.58 -2.10 8.23
C ILE A 26 -19.73 -2.63 6.80
N ALA A 27 -20.95 -2.68 6.28
CA ALA A 27 -21.20 -3.18 4.92
C ALA A 27 -20.57 -2.24 3.88
N ASP A 28 -20.97 -0.97 3.87
CA ASP A 28 -20.49 0.03 2.93
C ASP A 28 -19.83 1.21 3.66
N VAL A 29 -18.57 1.47 3.31
CA VAL A 29 -17.83 2.63 3.82
C VAL A 29 -17.89 3.73 2.77
N PRO A 30 -18.42 4.93 3.11
CA PRO A 30 -18.49 6.06 2.17
C PRO A 30 -17.11 6.44 1.64
N ALA A 31 -17.07 6.95 0.40
CA ALA A 31 -15.81 7.44 -0.18
C ALA A 31 -15.33 8.74 0.47
N ASP A 32 -16.28 9.59 0.89
CA ASP A 32 -15.99 10.87 1.51
C ASP A 32 -15.34 10.74 2.89
N PHE A 33 -14.33 11.57 3.16
CA PHE A 33 -13.52 11.52 4.37
C PHE A 33 -14.33 11.75 5.66
N VAL A 34 -15.18 12.78 5.67
CA VAL A 34 -15.98 13.14 6.86
C VAL A 34 -17.05 12.09 7.14
N SER A 35 -17.78 11.69 6.11
CA SER A 35 -18.82 10.66 6.19
C SER A 35 -18.25 9.32 6.68
N LYS A 36 -17.01 9.00 6.31
CA LYS A 36 -16.29 7.81 6.77
C LYS A 36 -16.11 7.79 8.28
N TRP A 37 -15.69 8.91 8.87
CA TRP A 37 -15.53 9.03 10.32
C TRP A 37 -16.87 8.95 11.06
N VAL A 38 -17.93 9.56 10.52
CA VAL A 38 -19.28 9.46 11.09
C VAL A 38 -19.72 8.00 11.18
N VAL A 39 -19.54 7.23 10.08
CA VAL A 39 -19.89 5.80 10.04
C VAL A 39 -19.05 5.00 11.04
N TYR A 40 -17.77 5.29 11.22
CA TYR A 40 -16.92 4.61 12.21
C TYR A 40 -17.40 4.88 13.65
N PHE A 41 -17.77 6.12 13.97
CA PHE A 41 -18.31 6.44 15.30
C PHE A 41 -19.66 5.77 15.56
N GLN A 42 -20.51 5.66 14.52
CA GLN A 42 -21.82 4.99 14.65
C GLN A 42 -21.69 3.47 14.87
N HIS A 43 -20.62 2.84 14.40
CA HIS A 43 -20.38 1.40 14.51
C HIS A 43 -19.29 1.05 15.53
N PHE A 44 -19.00 1.96 16.46
CA PHE A 44 -17.97 1.75 17.47
C PHE A 44 -18.29 0.58 18.42
N ASP A 45 -19.56 0.27 18.60
CA ASP A 45 -20.07 -0.88 19.36
C ASP A 45 -19.77 -2.23 18.71
N THR A 46 -19.44 -2.26 17.42
CA THR A 46 -19.15 -3.48 16.66
C THR A 46 -17.68 -3.92 16.72
N ILE A 47 -16.83 -3.24 17.49
CA ILE A 47 -15.40 -3.56 17.64
C ILE A 47 -15.21 -4.98 18.17
N LYS A 48 -14.30 -5.71 17.50
CA LYS A 48 -13.93 -7.07 17.91
C LYS A 48 -12.53 -7.10 18.50
N ILE A 49 -12.40 -7.74 19.66
CA ILE A 49 -11.14 -7.77 20.40
C ILE A 49 -10.02 -8.51 19.67
N TRP A 50 -10.31 -9.63 19.01
CA TRP A 50 -9.29 -10.45 18.36
C TRP A 50 -8.63 -9.77 17.14
N PRO A 51 -9.38 -9.17 16.18
CA PRO A 51 -8.79 -8.36 15.12
C PRO A 51 -7.92 -7.23 15.67
N LEU A 52 -8.40 -6.52 16.69
CA LEU A 52 -7.65 -5.43 17.32
C LEU A 52 -6.32 -5.92 17.91
N LEU A 53 -6.32 -7.03 18.64
CA LEU A 53 -5.10 -7.61 19.20
C LEU A 53 -4.11 -8.01 18.09
N ILE A 54 -4.59 -8.66 17.01
CA ILE A 54 -3.75 -9.02 15.88
C ILE A 54 -3.15 -7.77 15.22
N GLY A 55 -3.94 -6.72 15.02
CA GLY A 55 -3.46 -5.46 14.45
C GLY A 55 -2.40 -4.80 15.32
N ILE A 56 -2.63 -4.69 16.63
CA ILE A 56 -1.66 -4.13 17.59
C ILE A 56 -0.38 -4.97 17.64
N CYS A 57 -0.50 -6.30 17.73
CA CYS A 57 0.68 -7.18 17.71
C CYS A 57 1.47 -7.05 16.40
N SER A 58 0.79 -6.91 15.27
CA SER A 58 1.45 -6.65 13.98
C SER A 58 2.26 -5.35 14.00
N ILE A 59 1.68 -4.27 14.51
CA ILE A 59 2.36 -2.97 14.66
C ILE A 59 3.60 -3.13 15.57
N LEU A 60 3.46 -3.80 16.71
CA LEU A 60 4.57 -4.03 17.63
C LEU A 60 5.69 -4.84 16.97
N ILE A 61 5.37 -5.93 16.25
CA ILE A 61 6.36 -6.73 15.54
C ILE A 61 7.12 -5.86 14.53
N ILE A 62 6.42 -5.03 13.75
CA ILE A 62 7.06 -4.17 12.73
C ILE A 62 8.00 -3.16 13.37
N VAL A 63 7.60 -2.55 14.48
CA VAL A 63 8.40 -1.53 15.19
C VAL A 63 9.63 -2.14 15.89
N TYR A 64 9.50 -3.36 16.41
CA TYR A 64 10.59 -4.00 17.17
C TYR A 64 11.52 -4.86 16.30
N THR A 65 11.07 -5.42 15.17
CA THR A 65 11.90 -6.25 14.28
C THR A 65 13.22 -5.57 13.86
N PRO A 66 13.26 -4.29 13.45
CA PRO A 66 14.52 -3.63 13.07
C PRO A 66 15.53 -3.47 14.23
N LYS A 67 15.03 -3.52 15.47
CA LYS A 67 15.91 -3.47 16.67
C LYS A 67 16.59 -4.82 16.92
N ILE A 68 15.95 -5.93 16.52
CA ILE A 68 16.48 -7.29 16.68
C ILE A 68 17.34 -7.67 15.49
N SER A 69 16.86 -7.42 14.28
CA SER A 69 17.57 -7.72 13.04
C SER A 69 17.31 -6.68 11.97
N LYS A 70 18.36 -6.01 11.50
CA LYS A 70 18.27 -5.04 10.40
C LYS A 70 18.10 -5.69 9.02
N LYS A 71 18.30 -7.03 8.92
CA LYS A 71 18.22 -7.78 7.66
C LYS A 71 16.80 -8.25 7.34
N LEU A 72 15.93 -8.35 8.35
CA LEU A 72 14.57 -8.87 8.17
C LEU A 72 13.57 -7.73 8.05
N PRO A 73 12.74 -7.69 6.99
CA PRO A 73 11.67 -6.71 6.87
C PRO A 73 10.57 -7.02 7.90
N GLY A 74 10.31 -6.06 8.81
CA GLY A 74 9.36 -6.23 9.91
C GLY A 74 7.93 -6.57 9.44
N SER A 75 7.51 -6.04 8.29
CA SER A 75 6.21 -6.35 7.70
C SER A 75 6.09 -7.82 7.28
N LEU A 76 7.15 -8.41 6.71
CA LEU A 76 7.16 -9.83 6.35
C LEU A 76 7.06 -10.72 7.58
N VAL A 77 7.84 -10.39 8.62
CA VAL A 77 7.80 -11.12 9.90
C VAL A 77 6.39 -11.03 10.52
N ALA A 78 5.78 -9.84 10.52
CA ALA A 78 4.42 -9.65 11.03
C ALA A 78 3.40 -10.49 10.27
N ILE A 79 3.46 -10.53 8.93
CA ILE A 79 2.55 -11.34 8.11
C ILE A 79 2.67 -12.82 8.48
N ILE A 80 3.89 -13.36 8.51
CA ILE A 80 4.11 -14.79 8.79
C ILE A 80 3.65 -15.14 10.21
N VAL A 81 4.11 -14.41 11.21
CA VAL A 81 3.80 -14.69 12.62
C VAL A 81 2.30 -14.55 12.87
N MET A 82 1.67 -13.46 12.42
CA MET A 82 0.26 -13.22 12.71
C MET A 82 -0.67 -14.11 11.89
N THR A 83 -0.25 -14.57 10.70
CA THR A 83 -0.99 -15.61 9.97
C THR A 83 -1.00 -16.93 10.73
N ILE A 84 0.16 -17.35 11.26
CA ILE A 84 0.25 -18.57 12.08
C ILE A 84 -0.61 -18.42 13.35
N VAL A 85 -0.51 -17.30 14.06
CA VAL A 85 -1.31 -17.02 15.25
C VAL A 85 -2.81 -17.05 14.94
N ALA A 86 -3.25 -16.41 13.85
CA ALA A 86 -4.65 -16.41 13.46
C ALA A 86 -5.16 -17.82 13.12
N LEU A 87 -4.37 -18.64 12.43
CA LEU A 87 -4.70 -20.04 12.14
C LEU A 87 -4.82 -20.86 13.43
N LEU A 88 -3.89 -20.69 14.37
CA LEU A 88 -3.94 -21.37 15.66
C LEU A 88 -5.18 -20.96 16.48
N LEU A 89 -5.49 -19.66 16.53
CA LEU A 89 -6.69 -19.17 17.22
C LEU A 89 -7.98 -19.69 16.57
N LYS A 90 -8.03 -19.73 15.23
CA LYS A 90 -9.19 -20.28 14.51
C LYS A 90 -9.35 -21.78 14.76
N HIS A 91 -8.24 -22.53 14.82
CA HIS A 91 -8.26 -24.00 14.96
C HIS A 91 -8.47 -24.45 16.41
N PHE A 92 -7.75 -23.88 17.38
CA PHE A 92 -7.75 -24.33 18.78
C PHE A 92 -8.74 -23.58 19.66
N ALA A 93 -8.95 -22.28 19.42
CA ALA A 93 -9.84 -21.45 20.23
C ALA A 93 -11.21 -21.19 19.57
N GLY A 94 -11.46 -21.72 18.38
CA GLY A 94 -12.73 -21.54 17.68
C GLY A 94 -13.06 -20.07 17.33
N VAL A 95 -12.06 -19.20 17.23
CA VAL A 95 -12.25 -17.78 16.98
C VAL A 95 -12.63 -17.56 15.52
N THR A 96 -13.89 -17.27 15.25
CA THR A 96 -14.42 -17.00 13.89
C THR A 96 -14.43 -15.53 13.53
N THR A 97 -14.09 -14.64 14.47
CA THR A 97 -14.16 -13.19 14.30
C THR A 97 -12.99 -12.57 13.54
N ILE A 98 -11.95 -13.36 13.28
CA ILE A 98 -10.77 -12.92 12.53
C ILE A 98 -11.05 -13.14 11.04
N GLU A 99 -11.26 -12.05 10.30
CA GLU A 99 -11.46 -12.08 8.87
C GLU A 99 -10.11 -12.16 8.15
N THR A 100 -10.00 -13.07 7.19
CA THR A 100 -8.81 -13.26 6.36
C THR A 100 -9.05 -12.76 4.94
N ILE A 101 -7.99 -12.65 4.14
CA ILE A 101 -8.13 -12.28 2.72
C ILE A 101 -9.07 -13.26 2.00
N GLY A 102 -8.96 -14.57 2.28
CA GLY A 102 -9.79 -15.59 1.65
C GLY A 102 -11.25 -15.56 2.08
N ASP A 103 -11.57 -15.00 3.25
CA ASP A 103 -12.95 -14.83 3.71
C ASP A 103 -13.63 -13.64 2.99
N ARG A 104 -12.85 -12.62 2.54
CA ARG A 104 -13.36 -11.40 1.89
C ARG A 104 -13.27 -11.45 0.37
N PHE A 105 -12.21 -12.06 -0.17
CA PHE A 105 -11.91 -12.04 -1.60
C PHE A 105 -11.75 -13.45 -2.14
N THR A 106 -12.33 -13.71 -3.31
CA THR A 106 -12.04 -14.91 -4.09
C THR A 106 -10.70 -14.71 -4.81
N ILE A 107 -9.68 -15.42 -4.36
CA ILE A 107 -8.36 -15.38 -4.99
C ILE A 107 -8.36 -16.32 -6.18
N ASN A 108 -8.25 -15.77 -7.37
CA ASN A 108 -8.05 -16.56 -8.59
C ASN A 108 -6.54 -16.71 -8.83
N PRO A 109 -5.98 -17.92 -8.73
CA PRO A 109 -4.55 -18.13 -8.93
C PRO A 109 -4.13 -18.14 -10.41
N ASN A 110 -5.08 -18.01 -11.33
CA ASN A 110 -4.79 -17.97 -12.75
C ASN A 110 -4.14 -16.66 -13.14
N MET A 111 -3.16 -16.75 -14.04
CA MET A 111 -2.54 -15.55 -14.58
C MET A 111 -3.59 -14.72 -15.35
N PRO A 112 -3.68 -13.40 -15.11
CA PRO A 112 -4.60 -12.56 -15.86
C PRO A 112 -4.27 -12.63 -17.36
N THR A 113 -5.27 -12.91 -18.18
CA THR A 113 -5.15 -12.88 -19.63
C THR A 113 -5.25 -11.43 -20.11
N PRO A 114 -4.46 -11.05 -21.12
CA PRO A 114 -4.58 -9.70 -21.66
C PRO A 114 -5.95 -9.52 -22.34
N GLU A 115 -6.66 -8.49 -21.92
CA GLU A 115 -7.95 -8.10 -22.49
C GLU A 115 -7.91 -6.63 -22.91
N VAL A 116 -8.36 -6.37 -24.13
CA VAL A 116 -8.51 -4.99 -24.60
C VAL A 116 -9.82 -4.43 -24.06
N PRO A 117 -9.79 -3.38 -23.23
CA PRO A 117 -11.01 -2.79 -22.69
C PRO A 117 -11.89 -2.23 -23.82
N LYS A 118 -13.21 -2.43 -23.71
CA LYS A 118 -14.17 -1.86 -24.67
C LYS A 118 -14.31 -0.37 -24.38
N ILE A 119 -13.69 0.45 -25.21
CA ILE A 119 -13.73 1.90 -25.10
C ILE A 119 -14.89 2.41 -25.96
N THR A 120 -16.00 2.82 -25.33
CA THR A 120 -17.09 3.55 -25.96
C THR A 120 -16.86 5.06 -25.80
N TRP A 121 -17.49 5.88 -26.65
CA TRP A 121 -17.40 7.33 -26.55
C TRP A 121 -17.87 7.85 -25.18
N GLU A 122 -18.90 7.25 -24.63
CA GLU A 122 -19.42 7.58 -23.29
C GLU A 122 -18.39 7.29 -22.20
N VAL A 123 -17.76 6.12 -22.22
CA VAL A 123 -16.70 5.72 -21.28
C VAL A 123 -15.51 6.67 -21.40
N PHE A 124 -15.09 6.99 -22.62
CA PHE A 124 -13.98 7.91 -22.88
C PHE A 124 -14.22 9.30 -22.28
N THR A 125 -15.38 9.91 -22.55
CA THR A 125 -15.71 11.25 -22.03
C THR A 125 -15.83 11.27 -20.52
N LYS A 126 -16.42 10.23 -19.92
CA LYS A 126 -16.59 10.10 -18.47
C LYS A 126 -15.27 9.90 -17.73
N LEU A 127 -14.34 9.14 -18.31
CA LEU A 127 -13.07 8.80 -17.67
C LEU A 127 -11.92 9.75 -18.02
N MET A 128 -12.07 10.66 -18.98
CA MET A 128 -11.00 11.57 -19.40
C MET A 128 -10.48 12.43 -18.25
N SER A 129 -11.37 13.05 -17.46
CA SER A 129 -10.97 13.92 -16.35
C SER A 129 -10.23 13.14 -15.24
N PRO A 130 -10.76 12.03 -14.69
CA PRO A 130 -10.01 11.24 -13.71
C PRO A 130 -8.71 10.65 -14.29
N ALA A 131 -8.69 10.24 -15.58
CA ALA A 131 -7.47 9.73 -16.20
C ALA A 131 -6.35 10.79 -16.27
N LEU A 132 -6.68 12.03 -16.64
CA LEU A 132 -5.72 13.13 -16.64
C LEU A 132 -5.18 13.43 -15.23
N VAL A 133 -6.04 13.42 -14.22
CA VAL A 133 -5.62 13.63 -12.83
C VAL A 133 -4.65 12.54 -12.38
N ILE A 134 -4.97 11.27 -12.65
CA ILE A 134 -4.12 10.13 -12.28
C ILE A 134 -2.80 10.19 -13.06
N ALA A 135 -2.82 10.53 -14.35
CA ALA A 135 -1.62 10.65 -15.17
C ALA A 135 -0.68 11.76 -14.65
N MET A 136 -1.23 12.93 -14.31
CA MET A 136 -0.45 14.03 -13.73
C MET A 136 0.12 13.67 -12.37
N LEU A 137 -0.68 13.05 -11.48
CA LEU A 137 -0.20 12.61 -10.18
C LEU A 137 0.92 11.56 -10.32
N GLY A 138 0.73 10.57 -11.19
CA GLY A 138 1.73 9.54 -11.45
C GLY A 138 3.03 10.13 -12.02
N ALA A 139 2.94 11.07 -12.96
CA ALA A 139 4.10 11.75 -13.52
C ALA A 139 4.88 12.56 -12.45
N ILE A 140 4.17 13.33 -11.63
CA ILE A 140 4.80 14.13 -10.56
C ILE A 140 5.49 13.20 -9.54
N GLU A 141 4.84 12.14 -9.12
CA GLU A 141 5.38 11.23 -8.11
C GLU A 141 6.59 10.44 -8.63
N SER A 142 6.55 9.98 -9.90
CA SER A 142 7.68 9.30 -10.53
C SER A 142 8.90 10.22 -10.66
N LEU A 143 8.72 11.42 -11.20
CA LEU A 143 9.81 12.40 -11.34
C LEU A 143 10.36 12.84 -9.99
N LEU A 144 9.49 12.96 -8.98
CA LEU A 144 9.91 13.29 -7.63
C LEU A 144 10.76 12.18 -7.03
N SER A 145 10.34 10.93 -7.21
CA SER A 145 11.10 9.76 -6.76
C SER A 145 12.48 9.69 -7.44
N ALA A 146 12.53 9.97 -8.74
CA ALA A 146 13.78 10.04 -9.51
C ALA A 146 14.69 11.19 -9.04
N ALA A 147 14.14 12.38 -8.82
CA ALA A 147 14.90 13.54 -8.34
C ALA A 147 15.48 13.31 -6.93
N VAL A 148 14.74 12.66 -6.04
CA VAL A 148 15.26 12.28 -4.72
C VAL A 148 16.38 11.25 -4.85
N ALA A 149 16.24 10.27 -5.75
CA ALA A 149 17.29 9.30 -6.05
C ALA A 149 18.56 9.96 -6.55
N ASP A 150 18.46 10.90 -7.49
CA ASP A 150 19.59 11.69 -8.01
C ASP A 150 20.36 12.37 -6.90
N GLY A 151 19.66 13.01 -5.96
CA GLY A 151 20.29 13.71 -4.84
C GLY A 151 21.08 12.78 -3.91
N VAL A 152 20.71 11.50 -3.83
CA VAL A 152 21.39 10.51 -2.99
C VAL A 152 22.51 9.78 -3.72
N ILE A 153 22.32 9.49 -5.02
CA ILE A 153 23.30 8.75 -5.82
C ILE A 153 24.37 9.70 -6.36
N GLY A 154 24.05 10.98 -6.57
CA GLY A 154 24.91 11.97 -7.18
C GLY A 154 24.94 11.88 -8.72
N ASP A 155 23.88 11.37 -9.32
CA ASP A 155 23.69 11.22 -10.76
C ASP A 155 22.47 12.03 -11.23
N LYS A 156 22.16 12.01 -12.53
CA LYS A 156 20.99 12.69 -13.10
C LYS A 156 20.18 11.72 -13.96
N HIS A 157 18.89 11.65 -13.71
CA HIS A 157 17.96 10.89 -14.53
C HIS A 157 17.54 11.68 -15.78
N ASP A 158 17.10 10.98 -16.83
CA ASP A 158 16.39 11.57 -17.95
C ASP A 158 14.87 11.55 -17.66
N SER A 159 14.34 12.74 -17.36
CA SER A 159 12.93 12.91 -17.00
C SER A 159 11.97 12.50 -18.13
N ASN A 160 12.35 12.70 -19.40
CA ASN A 160 11.51 12.32 -20.53
C ASN A 160 11.46 10.80 -20.68
N GLN A 161 12.61 10.14 -20.54
CA GLN A 161 12.70 8.68 -20.60
C GLN A 161 11.93 8.03 -19.46
N GLU A 162 12.01 8.59 -18.25
CA GLU A 162 11.26 8.14 -17.08
C GLU A 162 9.74 8.19 -17.34
N LEU A 163 9.22 9.31 -17.85
CA LEU A 163 7.80 9.46 -18.15
C LEU A 163 7.33 8.55 -19.29
N VAL A 164 8.15 8.37 -20.33
CA VAL A 164 7.84 7.43 -21.43
C VAL A 164 7.77 6.00 -20.89
N GLY A 165 8.76 5.59 -20.08
CA GLY A 165 8.77 4.27 -19.44
C GLY A 165 7.56 4.05 -18.55
N GLN A 166 7.21 5.03 -17.73
CA GLN A 166 6.03 5.03 -16.87
C GLN A 166 4.73 4.90 -17.68
N GLY A 167 4.61 5.64 -18.79
CA GLY A 167 3.45 5.58 -19.68
C GLY A 167 3.27 4.20 -20.31
N ILE A 168 4.34 3.64 -20.89
CA ILE A 168 4.32 2.31 -21.48
C ILE A 168 3.97 1.24 -20.45
N ALA A 169 4.59 1.31 -19.26
CA ALA A 169 4.31 0.37 -18.18
C ALA A 169 2.83 0.37 -17.77
N ASN A 170 2.21 1.55 -17.65
CA ASN A 170 0.80 1.68 -17.31
C ASN A 170 -0.14 1.20 -18.42
N ILE A 171 0.19 1.44 -19.69
CA ILE A 171 -0.57 0.89 -20.83
C ILE A 171 -0.55 -0.64 -20.78
N VAL A 172 0.64 -1.24 -20.65
CA VAL A 172 0.76 -2.70 -20.57
C VAL A 172 0.05 -3.25 -19.33
N CYS A 173 0.19 -2.61 -18.19
CA CYS A 173 -0.48 -3.00 -16.95
C CYS A 173 -2.01 -3.04 -17.11
N SER A 174 -2.59 -2.05 -17.78
CA SER A 174 -4.04 -1.98 -18.00
C SER A 174 -4.59 -3.09 -18.88
N LEU A 175 -3.80 -3.59 -19.83
CA LEU A 175 -4.19 -4.73 -20.68
C LEU A 175 -4.33 -6.04 -19.88
N PHE A 176 -3.64 -6.16 -18.75
CA PHE A 176 -3.75 -7.30 -17.83
C PHE A 176 -4.71 -7.02 -16.64
N GLY A 177 -5.57 -6.00 -16.77
CA GLY A 177 -6.52 -5.63 -15.71
C GLY A 177 -5.88 -5.01 -14.48
N GLY A 178 -4.62 -4.56 -14.57
CA GLY A 178 -3.94 -3.88 -13.49
C GLY A 178 -4.41 -2.44 -13.28
N ILE A 179 -4.21 -1.94 -12.07
CA ILE A 179 -4.45 -0.53 -11.73
C ILE A 179 -3.23 0.34 -12.08
N PRO A 180 -3.40 1.65 -12.32
CA PRO A 180 -2.28 2.56 -12.55
C PRO A 180 -1.28 2.53 -11.40
N ALA A 181 0.01 2.52 -11.75
CA ALA A 181 1.12 2.49 -10.80
C ALA A 181 2.15 3.57 -11.13
N THR A 182 2.90 3.99 -10.11
CA THR A 182 3.96 5.00 -10.25
C THR A 182 5.14 4.67 -9.35
N GLY A 183 6.24 5.44 -9.49
CA GLY A 183 7.39 5.36 -8.59
C GLY A 183 7.01 5.72 -7.16
N ALA A 184 7.69 5.11 -6.18
CA ALA A 184 7.47 5.38 -4.77
C ALA A 184 8.79 5.75 -4.10
N ILE A 185 8.90 6.97 -3.58
CA ILE A 185 10.12 7.54 -2.98
C ILE A 185 10.72 6.60 -1.93
N ALA A 186 9.91 6.14 -0.97
CA ALA A 186 10.37 5.29 0.12
C ALA A 186 10.93 3.95 -0.37
N ARG A 187 10.35 3.37 -1.42
CA ARG A 187 10.81 2.11 -1.99
C ARG A 187 12.07 2.29 -2.83
N THR A 188 12.13 3.37 -3.60
CA THR A 188 13.33 3.76 -4.34
C THR A 188 14.51 3.97 -3.39
N MET A 189 14.30 4.70 -2.30
CA MET A 189 15.33 4.91 -1.28
C MET A 189 15.76 3.61 -0.60
N THR A 190 14.82 2.71 -0.31
CA THR A 190 15.14 1.40 0.25
C THR A 190 16.02 0.60 -0.71
N ASN A 191 15.71 0.59 -2.00
CA ASN A 191 16.51 -0.08 -3.03
C ASN A 191 17.92 0.49 -3.11
N ILE A 192 18.07 1.82 -3.15
CA ILE A 192 19.36 2.52 -3.18
C ILE A 192 20.19 2.20 -1.94
N ASN A 193 19.59 2.26 -0.75
CA ASN A 193 20.27 1.98 0.51
C ASN A 193 20.74 0.52 0.63
N ASN A 194 20.10 -0.41 -0.09
CA ASN A 194 20.51 -1.80 -0.21
C ASN A 194 21.42 -2.09 -1.41
N GLY A 195 21.92 -1.06 -2.08
CA GLY A 195 22.92 -1.19 -3.14
C GLY A 195 22.36 -1.29 -4.56
N GLY A 196 21.05 -1.17 -4.75
CA GLY A 196 20.43 -1.13 -6.08
C GLY A 196 20.84 0.14 -6.84
N ARG A 197 21.37 -0.04 -8.06
CA ARG A 197 21.88 1.06 -8.90
C ARG A 197 21.42 0.99 -10.36
N THR A 198 20.79 -0.11 -10.72
CA THR A 198 20.42 -0.37 -12.12
C THR A 198 18.97 -0.85 -12.22
N PRO A 199 18.33 -0.74 -13.39
CA PRO A 199 16.99 -1.27 -13.65
C PRO A 199 16.85 -2.78 -13.40
N VAL A 200 17.98 -3.52 -13.39
CA VAL A 200 17.99 -4.97 -13.11
C VAL A 200 17.38 -5.28 -11.75
N ALA A 201 17.58 -4.42 -10.75
CA ALA A 201 16.94 -4.58 -9.43
C ALA A 201 15.40 -4.60 -9.54
N GLY A 202 14.83 -3.73 -10.36
CA GLY A 202 13.38 -3.70 -10.62
C GLY A 202 12.89 -4.93 -11.38
N ILE A 203 13.65 -5.42 -12.37
CA ILE A 203 13.32 -6.64 -13.11
C ILE A 203 13.33 -7.86 -12.17
N ILE A 204 14.36 -8.01 -11.34
CA ILE A 204 14.44 -9.09 -10.36
C ILE A 204 13.29 -8.99 -9.36
N HIS A 205 12.95 -7.79 -8.89
CA HIS A 205 11.81 -7.58 -8.01
C HIS A 205 10.50 -8.06 -8.65
N ALA A 206 10.26 -7.71 -9.91
CA ALA A 206 9.08 -8.15 -10.66
C ALA A 206 9.03 -9.68 -10.82
N LEU A 207 10.17 -10.32 -11.13
CA LEU A 207 10.26 -11.78 -11.22
C LEU A 207 9.99 -12.46 -9.88
N VAL A 208 10.54 -11.94 -8.78
CA VAL A 208 10.28 -12.46 -7.43
C VAL A 208 8.80 -12.32 -7.08
N LEU A 209 8.16 -11.20 -7.40
CA LEU A 209 6.72 -11.02 -7.19
C LEU A 209 5.90 -12.00 -8.02
N LEU A 210 6.31 -12.29 -9.26
CA LEU A 210 5.67 -13.28 -10.10
C LEU A 210 5.78 -14.68 -9.49
N LEU A 211 6.95 -15.06 -8.96
CA LEU A 211 7.14 -16.31 -8.25
C LEU A 211 6.27 -16.38 -6.98
N ILE A 212 6.20 -15.31 -6.21
CA ILE A 212 5.32 -15.21 -5.04
C ILE A 212 3.86 -15.39 -5.45
N TYR A 213 3.44 -14.77 -6.55
CA TYR A 213 2.10 -14.91 -7.07
C TYR A 213 1.75 -16.37 -7.37
N PHE A 214 2.62 -17.09 -8.08
CA PHE A 214 2.34 -18.49 -8.45
C PHE A 214 2.39 -19.46 -7.26
N PHE A 215 3.35 -19.30 -6.36
CA PHE A 215 3.61 -20.30 -5.31
C PHE A 215 3.00 -19.93 -3.96
N LEU A 216 2.94 -18.65 -3.61
CA LEU A 216 2.50 -18.20 -2.29
C LEU A 216 1.08 -17.62 -2.27
N MET A 217 0.48 -17.34 -3.44
CA MET A 217 -0.88 -16.80 -3.50
C MET A 217 -1.92 -17.70 -2.81
N PRO A 218 -1.88 -19.05 -2.92
CA PRO A 218 -2.77 -19.91 -2.16
C PRO A 218 -2.64 -19.77 -0.64
N LEU A 219 -1.45 -19.38 -0.15
CA LEU A 219 -1.21 -19.13 1.27
C LEU A 219 -1.69 -17.73 1.70
N ALA A 220 -1.72 -16.78 0.77
CA ALA A 220 -2.16 -15.41 1.05
C ALA A 220 -3.60 -15.33 1.56
N LYS A 221 -4.46 -16.29 1.19
CA LYS A 221 -5.86 -16.37 1.68
C LYS A 221 -5.98 -16.45 3.21
N TYR A 222 -4.95 -16.92 3.89
CA TYR A 222 -4.95 -17.08 5.35
C TYR A 222 -4.48 -15.84 6.11
N ILE A 223 -3.99 -14.81 5.42
CA ILE A 223 -3.49 -13.57 6.04
C ILE A 223 -4.67 -12.80 6.64
N PRO A 224 -4.61 -12.45 7.94
CA PRO A 224 -5.66 -11.66 8.59
C PRO A 224 -5.73 -10.23 8.04
N MET A 225 -6.93 -9.72 7.77
CA MET A 225 -7.13 -8.34 7.31
C MET A 225 -6.62 -7.32 8.33
N SER A 226 -6.78 -7.60 9.61
CA SER A 226 -6.26 -6.74 10.69
C SER A 226 -4.73 -6.66 10.76
N CYS A 227 -4.02 -7.72 10.34
CA CYS A 227 -2.56 -7.67 10.20
C CYS A 227 -2.15 -6.71 9.08
N LEU A 228 -2.80 -6.79 7.93
CA LEU A 228 -2.56 -5.86 6.81
C LEU A 228 -2.89 -4.42 7.19
N ALA A 229 -3.99 -4.21 7.93
CA ALA A 229 -4.34 -2.91 8.46
C ALA A 229 -3.25 -2.36 9.40
N GLY A 230 -2.73 -3.18 10.30
CA GLY A 230 -1.60 -2.81 11.17
C GLY A 230 -0.35 -2.40 10.38
N ILE A 231 -0.01 -3.13 9.32
CA ILE A 231 1.10 -2.80 8.42
C ILE A 231 0.87 -1.43 7.77
N LEU A 232 -0.32 -1.19 7.22
CA LEU A 232 -0.64 0.06 6.54
C LEU A 232 -0.72 1.25 7.50
N VAL A 233 -1.09 1.04 8.75
CA VAL A 233 -1.00 2.07 9.81
C VAL A 233 0.45 2.49 10.04
N VAL A 234 1.39 1.54 10.13
CA VAL A 234 2.82 1.88 10.25
C VAL A 234 3.34 2.57 9.00
N VAL A 235 2.93 2.12 7.81
CA VAL A 235 3.30 2.76 6.53
C VAL A 235 2.78 4.19 6.49
N SER A 236 1.52 4.43 6.85
CA SER A 236 0.93 5.77 6.88
C SER A 236 1.67 6.69 7.86
N TYR A 237 2.03 6.19 9.04
CA TYR A 237 2.85 6.94 9.99
C TYR A 237 4.21 7.33 9.41
N ASN A 238 4.90 6.40 8.75
CA ASN A 238 6.20 6.66 8.12
C ASN A 238 6.08 7.64 6.94
N MET A 239 4.98 7.60 6.18
CA MET A 239 4.70 8.51 5.06
C MET A 239 4.26 9.90 5.52
N SER A 240 3.75 10.06 6.73
CA SER A 240 3.18 11.32 7.22
C SER A 240 4.20 12.44 7.36
N GLU A 241 5.50 12.13 7.39
CA GLU A 241 6.60 13.08 7.62
C GLU A 241 6.28 14.11 8.72
N TRP A 242 5.64 13.65 9.78
CA TRP A 242 5.12 14.48 10.85
C TRP A 242 6.13 15.51 11.39
N ARG A 243 7.42 15.14 11.41
CA ARG A 243 8.50 16.04 11.84
C ARG A 243 8.70 17.21 10.89
N SER A 244 8.69 16.94 9.59
CA SER A 244 8.80 17.96 8.53
C SER A 244 7.58 18.87 8.52
N PHE A 245 6.38 18.30 8.65
CA PHE A 245 5.13 19.06 8.77
C PHE A 245 5.15 20.00 9.98
N LYS A 246 5.56 19.53 11.15
CA LYS A 246 5.68 20.35 12.36
C LYS A 246 6.75 21.45 12.22
N ALA A 247 7.84 21.18 11.48
CA ALA A 247 8.88 22.18 11.20
C ALA A 247 8.36 23.30 10.29
N ILE A 248 7.56 22.95 9.26
CA ILE A 248 6.93 23.93 8.36
C ILE A 248 5.97 24.85 9.11
N LEU A 249 5.18 24.31 10.04
CA LEU A 249 4.26 25.11 10.86
C LEU A 249 4.97 26.11 11.79
N LYS A 250 6.23 25.85 12.13
CA LYS A 250 7.04 26.72 12.99
C LYS A 250 7.83 27.79 12.23
N ASN A 251 7.95 27.66 10.90
CA ASN A 251 8.65 28.66 10.10
C ASN A 251 7.80 29.94 10.01
N PRO A 252 8.43 31.13 10.20
CA PRO A 252 7.72 32.38 10.01
C PRO A 252 7.22 32.47 8.57
N LYS A 253 6.00 32.95 8.40
CA LYS A 253 5.40 33.22 7.10
C LYS A 253 6.28 34.27 6.39
N SER A 254 7.03 33.87 5.37
CA SER A 254 7.67 34.78 4.44
C SER A 254 6.66 35.29 3.43
#